data_1f7ae47903a7c73462cc0f4924d0818a
#
_entry.id   1f7ae47903a7c73462cc0f4924d0818a
#
_cell.length_a   1.000
_cell.length_b   1.000
_cell.length_c   1.000
_cell.angle_alpha   90.00
_cell.angle_beta   90.00
_cell.angle_gamma   90.00
#
_symmetry.space_group_name_H-M   'P 1'
#
loop_
_entity.id
_entity.type
_entity.pdbx_description
1 polymer ?
#
loop_
_entity_poly.entity_id
_entity_poly.type
_entity_poly.pdbx_seq_one_letter_code
_entity_poly.pdbx_strand_id
1 'polypeptide(L)'
;NAIAITTAVFSIFYVFVVTAFVANAIVRDEASGFAPIVRATAVGARQIVIGRFIGGLIVAWLGYLALPVGMFAGSVMPWVDPETIGPQVFSYYAWPFLVFAIPNIFLICAVLFALATVLRSMMAAYIGAIVLVMGYLVTSSVLGQKVEYRETVARWEPMGTGALGEATRYWTQTELNSRLVDLTGALLFNRI
;
A
#
# COMPACT_ATOMS: atom_id res chain seq x y z
N ASN A 1 -14.30 10.17 2.75
CA ASN A 1 -13.69 9.57 1.54
C ASN A 1 -12.33 10.14 1.16
N ALA A 2 -12.05 11.43 1.37
CA ALA A 2 -10.74 12.01 1.08
C ALA A 2 -9.62 11.21 1.74
N ILE A 3 -9.76 10.83 3.01
CA ILE A 3 -8.80 10.00 3.76
C ILE A 3 -8.59 8.64 3.07
N ALA A 4 -9.67 7.98 2.61
CA ALA A 4 -9.58 6.69 1.95
C ALA A 4 -8.87 6.78 0.59
N ILE A 5 -9.19 7.76 -0.21
CA ILE A 5 -8.52 8.02 -1.50
C ILE A 5 -7.04 8.35 -1.27
N THR A 6 -6.75 9.24 -0.34
CA THR A 6 -5.36 9.60 0.01
C THR A 6 -4.59 8.37 0.47
N THR A 7 -5.16 7.54 1.36
CA THR A 7 -4.53 6.30 1.82
C THR A 7 -4.25 5.35 0.66
N ALA A 8 -5.21 5.13 -0.23
CA ALA A 8 -5.03 4.25 -1.39
C ALA A 8 -3.96 4.78 -2.36
N VAL A 9 -3.98 6.07 -2.69
CA VAL A 9 -3.02 6.70 -3.61
C VAL A 9 -1.61 6.74 -3.02
N PHE A 10 -1.47 7.13 -1.75
CA PHE A 10 -0.15 7.15 -1.11
C PHE A 10 0.47 5.77 -0.97
N SER A 11 -0.32 4.70 -0.89
CA SER A 11 0.22 3.34 -0.88
C SER A 11 0.98 3.00 -2.17
N ILE A 12 0.60 3.60 -3.31
CA ILE A 12 1.29 3.41 -4.60
C ILE A 12 2.69 4.04 -4.54
N PHE A 13 2.80 5.27 -4.03
CA PHE A 13 4.10 5.93 -3.90
C PHE A 13 4.96 5.34 -2.78
N TYR A 14 4.33 4.74 -1.79
CA TYR A 14 5.03 4.07 -0.69
C TYR A 14 5.84 2.85 -1.15
N VAL A 15 5.63 2.38 -2.37
CA VAL A 15 6.40 1.29 -2.99
C VAL A 15 7.91 1.54 -2.90
N PHE A 16 8.37 2.77 -3.08
CA PHE A 16 9.79 3.10 -3.00
C PHE A 16 10.36 2.96 -1.59
N VAL A 17 9.57 3.32 -0.59
CA VAL A 17 9.93 3.15 0.82
C VAL A 17 9.98 1.66 1.18
N VAL A 18 8.96 0.90 0.78
CA VAL A 18 8.93 -0.57 0.96
C VAL A 18 10.15 -1.22 0.28
N THR A 19 10.50 -0.78 -0.93
CA THR A 19 11.66 -1.31 -1.66
C THR A 19 12.94 -1.12 -0.86
N ALA A 20 13.15 0.05 -0.26
CA ALA A 20 14.34 0.32 0.54
C ALA A 20 14.47 -0.63 1.73
N PHE A 21 13.37 -0.88 2.46
CA PHE A 21 13.38 -1.80 3.60
C PHE A 21 13.55 -3.25 3.17
N VAL A 22 12.79 -3.69 2.17
CA VAL A 22 12.75 -5.08 1.73
C VAL A 22 14.05 -5.48 1.01
N ALA A 23 14.52 -4.66 0.07
CA ALA A 23 15.75 -4.95 -0.65
C ALA A 23 16.96 -4.95 0.28
N ASN A 24 17.02 -4.01 1.23
CA ASN A 24 18.09 -3.96 2.21
C ASN A 24 18.08 -5.22 3.11
N ALA A 25 16.91 -5.68 3.56
CA ALA A 25 16.81 -6.88 4.40
C ALA A 25 17.34 -8.16 3.73
N ILE A 26 17.35 -8.21 2.39
CA ILE A 26 17.79 -9.38 1.62
C ILE A 26 19.27 -9.25 1.23
N VAL A 27 19.67 -8.11 0.68
CA VAL A 27 20.96 -7.93 0.04
C VAL A 27 22.06 -7.56 1.04
N ARG A 28 21.69 -6.97 2.18
CA ARG A 28 22.62 -6.46 3.19
C ARG A 28 23.62 -7.50 3.69
N ASP A 29 23.17 -8.72 3.96
CA ASP A 29 24.02 -9.76 4.54
C ASP A 29 25.08 -10.25 3.54
N GLU A 30 24.72 -10.27 2.25
CA GLU A 30 25.71 -10.62 1.22
C GLU A 30 26.69 -9.45 0.99
N ALA A 31 26.20 -8.22 0.95
CA ALA A 31 27.04 -7.03 0.79
C ALA A 31 27.98 -6.78 1.97
N SER A 32 27.57 -7.14 3.20
CA SER A 32 28.40 -7.00 4.41
C SER A 32 29.30 -8.20 4.70
N GLY A 33 29.24 -9.27 3.89
CA GLY A 33 29.96 -10.51 4.16
C GLY A 33 29.42 -11.33 5.34
N PHE A 34 28.26 -10.98 5.88
CA PHE A 34 27.67 -11.65 7.04
C PHE A 34 26.90 -12.95 6.66
N ALA A 35 26.60 -13.13 5.39
CA ALA A 35 25.86 -14.28 4.89
C ALA A 35 26.46 -15.67 5.27
N PRO A 36 27.79 -15.89 5.24
CA PRO A 36 28.38 -17.17 5.69
C PRO A 36 28.13 -17.45 7.17
N ILE A 37 28.17 -16.42 8.03
CA ILE A 37 27.94 -16.55 9.47
C ILE A 37 26.48 -16.94 9.73
N VAL A 38 25.53 -16.29 9.06
CA VAL A 38 24.11 -16.62 9.18
C VAL A 38 23.84 -18.06 8.71
N ARG A 39 24.49 -18.51 7.63
CA ARG A 39 24.34 -19.88 7.10
C ARG A 39 25.00 -20.94 7.98
N ALA A 40 25.96 -20.58 8.84
CA ALA A 40 26.58 -21.47 9.80
C ALA A 40 25.73 -21.68 11.07
N THR A 41 24.67 -20.92 11.26
CA THR A 41 23.74 -21.09 12.37
C THR A 41 22.81 -22.28 12.15
N ALA A 42 22.22 -22.81 13.25
CA ALA A 42 21.23 -23.89 13.19
C ALA A 42 19.86 -23.46 12.60
N VAL A 43 19.72 -22.18 12.18
CA VAL A 43 18.47 -21.63 11.63
C VAL A 43 18.30 -22.05 10.18
N GLY A 44 17.16 -22.69 9.87
CA GLY A 44 16.85 -23.12 8.51
C GLY A 44 16.64 -21.96 7.53
N ALA A 45 17.04 -22.13 6.27
CA ALA A 45 16.91 -21.11 5.23
C ALA A 45 15.47 -20.56 5.09
N ARG A 46 14.46 -21.40 5.25
CA ARG A 46 13.05 -20.98 5.22
C ARG A 46 12.70 -20.02 6.36
N GLN A 47 13.21 -20.28 7.55
CA GLN A 47 12.95 -19.45 8.73
C GLN A 47 13.59 -18.06 8.56
N ILE A 48 14.78 -18.00 7.96
CA ILE A 48 15.47 -16.74 7.66
C ILE A 48 14.66 -15.93 6.64
N VAL A 49 14.21 -16.55 5.56
CA VAL A 49 13.43 -15.88 4.51
C VAL A 49 12.09 -15.38 5.05
N ILE A 50 11.34 -16.23 5.76
CA ILE A 50 10.06 -15.86 6.36
C ILE A 50 10.23 -14.75 7.40
N GLY A 51 11.23 -14.87 8.28
CA GLY A 51 11.51 -13.86 9.30
C GLY A 51 11.84 -12.49 8.70
N ARG A 52 12.62 -12.45 7.60
CA ARG A 52 12.92 -11.21 6.88
C ARG A 52 11.70 -10.62 6.21
N PHE A 53 10.88 -11.46 5.58
CA PHE A 53 9.63 -11.00 4.96
C PHE A 53 8.69 -10.39 6.00
N ILE A 54 8.41 -11.12 7.09
CA ILE A 54 7.51 -10.65 8.15
C ILE A 54 8.09 -9.39 8.83
N GLY A 55 9.38 -9.38 9.14
CA GLY A 55 10.03 -8.20 9.72
C GLY A 55 9.94 -6.97 8.82
N GLY A 56 10.24 -7.13 7.53
CA GLY A 56 10.11 -6.06 6.53
C GLY A 56 8.67 -5.56 6.38
N LEU A 57 7.71 -6.47 6.38
CA LEU A 57 6.28 -6.16 6.29
C LEU A 57 5.77 -5.38 7.50
N ILE A 58 6.15 -5.82 8.72
CA ILE A 58 5.77 -5.11 9.96
C ILE A 58 6.35 -3.70 9.96
N VAL A 59 7.63 -3.54 9.61
CA VAL A 59 8.28 -2.23 9.53
C VAL A 59 7.60 -1.35 8.48
N ALA A 60 7.23 -1.91 7.32
CA ALA A 60 6.51 -1.19 6.29
C ALA A 60 5.13 -0.73 6.77
N TRP A 61 4.36 -1.58 7.45
CA TRP A 61 3.06 -1.18 8.02
C TRP A 61 3.19 -0.11 9.10
N LEU A 62 4.16 -0.27 10.02
CA LEU A 62 4.42 0.72 11.07
C LEU A 62 4.84 2.08 10.50
N GLY A 63 5.70 2.07 9.47
CA GLY A 63 6.11 3.28 8.78
C GLY A 63 4.93 3.96 8.08
N TYR A 64 4.03 3.18 7.47
CA TYR A 64 2.83 3.74 6.82
C TYR A 64 1.82 4.34 7.80
N LEU A 65 1.81 3.92 9.06
CA LEU A 65 0.98 4.55 10.10
C LEU A 65 1.26 6.05 10.27
N ALA A 66 2.44 6.52 9.86
CA ALA A 66 2.73 7.94 9.83
C ALA A 66 1.75 8.75 8.97
N LEU A 67 1.16 8.15 7.94
CA LEU A 67 0.19 8.82 7.09
C LEU A 67 -1.12 9.16 7.83
N PRO A 68 -1.88 8.20 8.38
CA PRO A 68 -3.11 8.53 9.11
C PRO A 68 -2.85 9.36 10.36
N VAL A 69 -1.72 9.16 11.04
CA VAL A 69 -1.31 9.98 12.19
C VAL A 69 -1.02 11.41 11.75
N GLY A 70 -0.28 11.59 10.63
CA GLY A 70 0.00 12.91 10.06
C GLY A 70 -1.25 13.64 9.59
N MET A 71 -2.20 12.92 8.97
CA MET A 71 -3.49 13.49 8.56
C MET A 71 -4.32 13.93 9.77
N PHE A 72 -4.34 13.12 10.83
CA PHE A 72 -5.01 13.48 12.08
C PHE A 72 -4.33 14.69 12.73
N ALA A 73 -3.00 14.68 12.87
CA ALA A 73 -2.26 15.80 13.44
C ALA A 73 -2.48 17.09 12.62
N GLY A 74 -2.46 16.98 11.28
CA GLY A 74 -2.73 18.12 10.40
C GLY A 74 -4.12 18.70 10.58
N SER A 75 -5.12 17.88 10.85
CA SER A 75 -6.50 18.31 11.02
C SER A 75 -6.77 19.07 12.34
N VAL A 76 -5.90 18.96 13.33
CA VAL A 76 -6.04 19.66 14.62
C VAL A 76 -5.11 20.89 14.72
N MET A 77 -4.43 21.26 13.63
CA MET A 77 -3.53 22.40 13.61
C MET A 77 -4.29 23.74 13.67
N PRO A 78 -3.78 24.76 14.42
CA PRO A 78 -4.50 26.00 14.70
C PRO A 78 -4.74 26.90 13.47
N TRP A 79 -4.04 26.65 12.36
CA TRP A 79 -4.22 27.42 11.11
C TRP A 79 -5.22 26.78 10.14
N VAL A 80 -5.78 25.63 10.48
CA VAL A 80 -6.79 24.99 9.65
C VAL A 80 -8.17 25.45 10.08
N ASP A 81 -8.96 25.89 9.10
CA ASP A 81 -10.32 26.36 9.35
C ASP A 81 -11.22 25.20 9.81
N PRO A 82 -11.79 25.26 11.03
CA PRO A 82 -12.66 24.20 11.55
C PRO A 82 -13.87 23.90 10.68
N GLU A 83 -14.35 24.88 9.89
CA GLU A 83 -15.51 24.69 9.00
C GLU A 83 -15.20 23.78 7.80
N THR A 84 -13.91 23.66 7.45
CA THR A 84 -13.48 22.79 6.34
C THR A 84 -13.23 21.34 6.76
N ILE A 85 -13.19 21.09 8.08
CA ILE A 85 -12.89 19.76 8.64
C ILE A 85 -14.18 19.12 9.13
N GLY A 86 -14.47 17.92 8.62
CA GLY A 86 -15.58 17.10 9.14
C GLY A 86 -15.30 16.58 10.56
N PRO A 87 -16.29 15.88 11.15
CA PRO A 87 -16.14 15.32 12.51
C PRO A 87 -14.95 14.37 12.59
N GLN A 88 -14.13 14.54 13.62
CA GLN A 88 -12.95 13.72 13.89
C GLN A 88 -13.39 12.37 14.49
N VAL A 89 -13.54 11.37 13.65
CA VAL A 89 -13.94 10.02 14.05
C VAL A 89 -12.80 9.06 13.75
N PHE A 90 -12.33 8.31 14.75
CA PHE A 90 -11.21 7.36 14.61
C PHE A 90 -11.43 6.36 13.47
N SER A 91 -12.65 5.90 13.24
CA SER A 91 -12.97 4.96 12.17
C SER A 91 -12.66 5.50 10.77
N TYR A 92 -12.67 6.82 10.56
CA TYR A 92 -12.34 7.43 9.26
C TYR A 92 -10.87 7.28 8.90
N TYR A 93 -9.99 7.06 9.87
CA TYR A 93 -8.56 6.79 9.68
C TYR A 93 -8.25 5.30 9.73
N ALA A 94 -8.85 4.57 10.68
CA ALA A 94 -8.61 3.14 10.86
C ALA A 94 -9.14 2.29 9.69
N TRP A 95 -10.34 2.57 9.21
CA TRP A 95 -10.96 1.80 8.13
C TRP A 95 -10.14 1.84 6.83
N PRO A 96 -9.72 3.01 6.28
CA PRO A 96 -8.88 3.04 5.09
C PRO A 96 -7.52 2.37 5.31
N PHE A 97 -6.95 2.47 6.49
CA PHE A 97 -5.71 1.79 6.81
C PHE A 97 -5.87 0.27 6.73
N LEU A 98 -6.92 -0.28 7.33
CA LEU A 98 -7.18 -1.72 7.34
C LEU A 98 -7.54 -2.23 5.93
N VAL A 99 -8.36 -1.50 5.19
CA VAL A 99 -8.92 -1.95 3.91
C VAL A 99 -7.98 -1.70 2.74
N PHE A 100 -7.21 -0.61 2.75
CA PHE A 100 -6.31 -0.27 1.65
C PHE A 100 -4.83 -0.44 2.01
N ALA A 101 -4.36 0.16 3.11
CA ALA A 101 -2.94 0.16 3.41
C ALA A 101 -2.41 -1.26 3.69
N ILE A 102 -3.09 -2.04 4.52
CA ILE A 102 -2.63 -3.40 4.87
C ILE A 102 -2.49 -4.29 3.64
N PRO A 103 -3.52 -4.50 2.79
CA PRO A 103 -3.39 -5.37 1.63
C PRO A 103 -2.49 -4.80 0.54
N ASN A 104 -2.51 -3.49 0.29
CA ASN A 104 -1.64 -2.88 -0.71
C ASN A 104 -0.16 -3.03 -0.35
N ILE A 105 0.21 -2.70 0.89
CA ILE A 105 1.59 -2.83 1.36
C ILE A 105 2.02 -4.30 1.41
N PHE A 106 1.12 -5.22 1.80
CA PHE A 106 1.41 -6.64 1.74
C PHE A 106 1.73 -7.10 0.31
N LEU A 107 0.90 -6.74 -0.66
CA LEU A 107 1.10 -7.08 -2.07
C LEU A 107 2.43 -6.51 -2.60
N ILE A 108 2.67 -5.22 -2.37
CA ILE A 108 3.91 -4.54 -2.77
C ILE A 108 5.11 -5.23 -2.14
N CYS A 109 5.06 -5.49 -0.84
CA CYS A 109 6.11 -6.15 -0.10
C CYS A 109 6.38 -7.56 -0.64
N ALA A 110 5.33 -8.35 -0.91
CA ALA A 110 5.46 -9.70 -1.45
C ALA A 110 6.13 -9.73 -2.83
N VAL A 111 5.69 -8.85 -3.73
CA VAL A 111 6.26 -8.76 -5.10
C VAL A 111 7.73 -8.33 -5.06
N LEU A 112 8.03 -7.26 -4.32
CA LEU A 112 9.39 -6.73 -4.25
C LEU A 112 10.34 -7.65 -3.48
N PHE A 113 9.84 -8.32 -2.44
CA PHE A 113 10.60 -9.32 -1.69
C PHE A 113 10.95 -10.53 -2.57
N ALA A 114 9.97 -11.03 -3.33
CA ALA A 114 10.21 -12.12 -4.28
C ALA A 114 11.25 -11.71 -5.33
N LEU A 115 11.09 -10.52 -5.91
CA LEU A 115 12.01 -9.99 -6.91
C LEU A 115 13.44 -9.83 -6.36
N ALA A 116 13.58 -9.20 -5.18
CA ALA A 116 14.87 -9.02 -4.53
C ALA A 116 15.53 -10.35 -4.14
N THR A 117 14.74 -11.34 -3.71
CA THR A 117 15.24 -12.67 -3.34
C THR A 117 15.76 -13.44 -4.56
N VAL A 118 15.04 -13.36 -5.69
CA VAL A 118 15.42 -14.05 -6.94
C VAL A 118 16.64 -13.39 -7.58
N LEU A 119 16.63 -12.07 -7.72
CA LEU A 119 17.66 -11.34 -8.44
C LEU A 119 18.86 -10.94 -7.56
N ARG A 120 18.74 -11.04 -6.24
CA ARG A 120 19.79 -10.69 -5.25
C ARG A 120 20.46 -9.35 -5.50
N SER A 121 19.69 -8.39 -5.98
CA SER A 121 20.17 -7.07 -6.38
C SER A 121 19.23 -5.97 -5.89
N MET A 122 19.77 -4.99 -5.20
CA MET A 122 19.02 -3.80 -4.79
C MET A 122 18.55 -3.00 -6.01
N MET A 123 19.42 -2.85 -7.02
CA MET A 123 19.07 -2.13 -8.25
C MET A 123 17.89 -2.79 -8.96
N ALA A 124 17.88 -4.12 -9.06
CA ALA A 124 16.76 -4.85 -9.66
C ALA A 124 15.44 -4.65 -8.90
N ALA A 125 15.48 -4.58 -7.56
CA ALA A 125 14.31 -4.29 -6.76
C ALA A 125 13.77 -2.87 -7.03
N TYR A 126 14.63 -1.86 -7.13
CA TYR A 126 14.21 -0.49 -7.48
C TYR A 126 13.67 -0.39 -8.91
N ILE A 127 14.29 -1.06 -9.87
CA ILE A 127 13.76 -1.14 -11.24
C ILE A 127 12.38 -1.81 -11.24
N GLY A 128 12.22 -2.90 -10.49
CA GLY A 128 10.94 -3.57 -10.30
C GLY A 128 9.88 -2.66 -9.69
N ALA A 129 10.24 -1.84 -8.71
CA ALA A 129 9.35 -0.84 -8.12
C ALA A 129 8.89 0.20 -9.15
N ILE A 130 9.80 0.70 -9.98
CA ILE A 130 9.47 1.64 -11.08
C ILE A 130 8.53 0.98 -12.09
N VAL A 131 8.84 -0.25 -12.52
CA VAL A 131 7.99 -1.00 -13.47
C VAL A 131 6.60 -1.23 -12.90
N LEU A 132 6.50 -1.56 -11.60
CA LEU A 132 5.22 -1.77 -10.92
C LEU A 132 4.39 -0.49 -10.89
N VAL A 133 4.99 0.66 -10.49
CA VAL A 133 4.28 1.95 -10.45
C VAL A 133 3.89 2.41 -11.84
N MET A 134 4.81 2.37 -12.81
CA MET A 134 4.53 2.80 -14.18
C MET A 134 3.50 1.89 -14.85
N GLY A 135 3.59 0.57 -14.66
CA GLY A 135 2.60 -0.39 -15.14
C GLY A 135 1.22 -0.11 -14.57
N TYR A 136 1.14 0.17 -13.26
CA TYR A 136 -0.11 0.57 -12.61
C TYR A 136 -0.68 1.86 -13.22
N LEU A 137 0.12 2.92 -13.34
CA LEU A 137 -0.32 4.22 -13.87
C LEU A 137 -0.78 4.12 -15.33
N VAL A 138 -0.06 3.39 -16.17
CA VAL A 138 -0.44 3.16 -17.57
C VAL A 138 -1.74 2.37 -17.64
N THR A 139 -1.87 1.28 -16.88
CA THR A 139 -3.08 0.46 -16.87
C THR A 139 -4.28 1.26 -16.40
N SER A 140 -4.15 2.01 -15.31
CA SER A 140 -5.22 2.84 -14.76
C SER A 140 -5.64 3.95 -15.71
N SER A 141 -4.70 4.62 -16.39
CA SER A 141 -5.01 5.70 -17.32
C SER A 141 -5.62 5.19 -18.65
N VAL A 142 -5.18 4.05 -19.16
CA VAL A 142 -5.67 3.52 -20.46
C VAL A 142 -6.98 2.75 -20.30
N LEU A 143 -7.04 1.84 -19.31
CA LEU A 143 -8.20 0.97 -19.13
C LEU A 143 -9.28 1.62 -18.25
N GLY A 144 -8.90 2.40 -17.24
CA GLY A 144 -9.85 3.05 -16.34
C GLY A 144 -10.72 4.11 -17.01
N GLN A 145 -10.27 4.69 -18.14
CA GLN A 145 -11.06 5.68 -18.89
C GLN A 145 -12.12 5.03 -19.81
N LYS A 146 -11.97 3.76 -20.18
CA LYS A 146 -12.93 3.06 -21.03
C LYS A 146 -14.09 2.53 -20.19
N VAL A 147 -15.29 2.97 -20.49
CA VAL A 147 -16.52 2.56 -19.78
C VAL A 147 -16.71 1.04 -19.77
N GLU A 148 -16.35 0.39 -20.90
CA GLU A 148 -16.46 -1.05 -21.12
C GLU A 148 -15.63 -1.89 -20.15
N TYR A 149 -14.44 -1.40 -19.76
CA TYR A 149 -13.53 -2.12 -18.88
C TYR A 149 -13.55 -1.65 -17.42
N ARG A 150 -14.33 -0.62 -17.11
CA ARG A 150 -14.33 0.02 -15.79
C ARG A 150 -14.66 -0.95 -14.65
N GLU A 151 -15.67 -1.78 -14.80
CA GLU A 151 -16.05 -2.76 -13.79
C GLU A 151 -14.99 -3.85 -13.63
N THR A 152 -14.40 -4.29 -14.74
CA THR A 152 -13.29 -5.26 -14.73
C THR A 152 -12.06 -4.67 -14.03
N VAL A 153 -11.70 -3.43 -14.36
CA VAL A 153 -10.60 -2.72 -13.71
C VAL A 153 -10.87 -2.55 -12.22
N ALA A 154 -12.08 -2.14 -11.83
CA ALA A 154 -12.46 -2.00 -10.42
C ALA A 154 -12.32 -3.30 -9.62
N ARG A 155 -12.55 -4.45 -10.25
CA ARG A 155 -12.42 -5.76 -9.59
C ARG A 155 -10.98 -6.25 -9.49
N TRP A 156 -10.17 -6.01 -10.53
CA TRP A 156 -8.83 -6.62 -10.66
C TRP A 156 -7.68 -5.65 -10.40
N GLU A 157 -7.96 -4.37 -10.25
CA GLU A 157 -6.95 -3.37 -9.93
C GLU A 157 -6.41 -3.59 -8.52
N PRO A 158 -5.08 -3.82 -8.37
CA PRO A 158 -4.52 -4.29 -7.11
C PRO A 158 -4.57 -3.26 -5.97
N MET A 159 -4.64 -1.97 -6.28
CA MET A 159 -4.60 -0.90 -5.25
C MET A 159 -5.98 -0.52 -4.72
N GLY A 160 -7.07 -0.90 -5.42
CA GLY A 160 -8.45 -0.68 -5.00
C GLY A 160 -8.98 0.73 -5.20
N THR A 161 -8.24 1.60 -5.90
CA THR A 161 -8.68 2.96 -6.21
C THR A 161 -9.88 2.96 -7.15
N GLY A 162 -9.87 2.08 -8.16
CA GLY A 162 -10.98 1.88 -9.08
C GLY A 162 -12.22 1.32 -8.39
N ALA A 163 -12.03 0.34 -7.50
CA ALA A 163 -13.13 -0.23 -6.72
C ALA A 163 -13.77 0.78 -5.76
N LEU A 164 -12.94 1.63 -5.13
CA LEU A 164 -13.41 2.73 -4.30
C LEU A 164 -14.17 3.76 -5.12
N GLY A 165 -13.62 4.15 -6.28
CA GLY A 165 -14.26 5.08 -7.21
C GLY A 165 -15.63 4.58 -7.72
N GLU A 166 -15.75 3.29 -8.02
CA GLU A 166 -17.01 2.69 -8.43
C GLU A 166 -18.02 2.61 -7.28
N ALA A 167 -17.59 2.23 -6.08
CA ALA A 167 -18.44 2.16 -4.90
C ALA A 167 -19.01 3.53 -4.48
N THR A 168 -18.27 4.62 -4.76
CA THR A 168 -18.68 5.98 -4.39
C THR A 168 -19.17 6.83 -5.55
N ARG A 169 -19.36 6.24 -6.73
CA ARG A 169 -19.65 6.94 -7.98
C ARG A 169 -20.89 7.83 -7.94
N TYR A 170 -21.92 7.38 -7.26
CA TYR A 170 -23.22 8.06 -7.20
C TYR A 170 -23.40 8.85 -5.90
N TRP A 171 -22.35 8.96 -5.09
CA TRP A 171 -22.40 9.66 -3.82
C TRP A 171 -22.36 11.17 -4.02
N THR A 172 -23.19 11.86 -3.26
CA THR A 172 -23.13 13.31 -3.13
C THR A 172 -21.90 13.75 -2.35
N GLN A 173 -21.51 15.03 -2.45
CA GLN A 173 -20.38 15.58 -1.68
C GLN A 173 -20.59 15.42 -0.16
N THR A 174 -21.83 15.54 0.30
CA THR A 174 -22.16 15.35 1.71
C THR A 174 -21.93 13.90 2.16
N GLU A 175 -22.38 12.92 1.36
CA GLU A 175 -22.13 11.50 1.64
C GLU A 175 -20.66 11.14 1.59
N LEU A 176 -19.90 11.70 0.62
CA LEU A 176 -18.45 11.52 0.52
C LEU A 176 -17.70 12.00 1.78
N ASN A 177 -18.24 12.98 2.50
CA ASN A 177 -17.60 13.56 3.67
C ASN A 177 -18.08 12.97 5.01
N SER A 178 -19.26 12.33 5.03
CA SER A 178 -19.92 11.87 6.27
C SER A 178 -20.07 10.37 6.39
N ARG A 179 -19.91 9.60 5.29
CA ARG A 179 -20.16 8.16 5.28
C ARG A 179 -18.91 7.35 5.00
N LEU A 180 -18.71 6.26 5.74
CA LEU A 180 -17.74 5.22 5.38
C LEU A 180 -18.29 4.36 4.25
N VAL A 181 -17.39 3.92 3.38
CA VAL A 181 -17.74 3.02 2.26
C VAL A 181 -17.93 1.61 2.79
N ASP A 182 -19.06 1.01 2.51
CA ASP A 182 -19.32 -0.38 2.88
C ASP A 182 -18.52 -1.33 1.98
N LEU A 183 -17.97 -2.40 2.59
CA LEU A 183 -17.28 -3.46 1.87
C LEU A 183 -18.30 -4.34 1.14
N THR A 184 -18.77 -3.88 -0.01
CA THR A 184 -19.76 -4.57 -0.83
C THR A 184 -19.36 -4.58 -2.31
N GLY A 185 -19.96 -5.49 -3.09
CA GLY A 185 -19.79 -5.50 -4.55
C GLY A 185 -18.32 -5.60 -5.01
N ALA A 186 -17.94 -4.69 -5.90
CA ALA A 186 -16.60 -4.66 -6.49
C ALA A 186 -15.50 -4.43 -5.45
N LEU A 187 -15.76 -3.61 -4.42
CA LEU A 187 -14.78 -3.31 -3.37
C LEU A 187 -14.50 -4.54 -2.49
N LEU A 188 -15.54 -5.30 -2.12
CA LEU A 188 -15.37 -6.54 -1.39
C LEU A 188 -14.57 -7.56 -2.20
N PHE A 189 -14.96 -7.77 -3.48
CA PHE A 189 -14.25 -8.69 -4.36
C PHE A 189 -12.76 -8.32 -4.55
N ASN A 190 -12.48 -7.03 -4.64
CA ASN A 190 -11.12 -6.53 -4.85
C ASN A 190 -10.24 -6.69 -3.60
N ARG A 191 -10.81 -6.80 -2.39
CA ARG A 191 -10.08 -6.85 -1.12
C ARG A 191 -9.94 -8.26 -0.50
N ILE A 192 -10.63 -9.25 -1.07
CA ILE A 192 -10.52 -10.67 -0.72
C ILE A 192 -9.64 -11.41 -1.72
#